data_b96b3a47b9bf5ffc020ff69b260db594
#
_entry.id   b96b3a47b9bf5ffc020ff69b260db594
#
_cell.length_a   1.000
_cell.length_b   1.000
_cell.length_c   1.000
_cell.angle_alpha   90.00
_cell.angle_beta   90.00
_cell.angle_gamma   90.00
#
_symmetry.space_group_name_H-M   'P 1'
#
loop_
_entity.id
_entity.type
_entity.pdbx_description
1 polymer ?
#
loop_
_entity_poly.entity_id
_entity_poly.type
_entity_poly.pdbx_seq_one_letter_code
_entity_poly.pdbx_strand_id
1 'polypeptide(L)'
;MGAGKVGESKIAGLLETGTRIRVVALAASPAVRDWARAGKIELELRPFSAEDLDGAFLAVVATNSRGLNERVYREAQRRGVLCNVVDVPDLCDFFYPAVVRRGDLQIAVSTAGQSPSLAQTIRQQLEKQFGPGYAGWVEELGETRRLILASDLDKERKLDLLHSLASREAVEAALAEVPELAAKGEEG
;
A
#
# COMPACT_ATOMS: atom_id res chain seq x y z
N MET A 1 6.14 -15.98 -3.81
CA MET A 1 6.19 -17.36 -4.34
C MET A 1 5.01 -17.57 -5.28
N GLY A 2 5.27 -17.98 -6.54
CA GLY A 2 4.25 -18.08 -7.60
C GLY A 2 4.06 -16.74 -8.35
N ALA A 3 4.01 -16.83 -9.70
CA ALA A 3 3.96 -15.68 -10.60
C ALA A 3 2.90 -15.85 -11.71
N GLY A 4 1.82 -16.58 -11.40
CA GLY A 4 0.60 -16.64 -12.19
C GLY A 4 -0.29 -15.42 -11.96
N LYS A 5 -1.53 -15.43 -12.46
CA LYS A 5 -2.47 -14.31 -12.39
C LYS A 5 -2.67 -13.74 -10.96
N VAL A 6 -2.77 -14.62 -9.95
CA VAL A 6 -2.91 -14.20 -8.55
C VAL A 6 -1.63 -13.56 -8.02
N GLY A 7 -0.47 -14.22 -8.28
CA GLY A 7 0.84 -13.67 -7.92
C GLY A 7 1.11 -12.32 -8.57
N GLU A 8 0.76 -12.16 -9.85
CA GLU A 8 0.85 -10.90 -10.59
C GLU A 8 0.08 -9.77 -9.89
N SER A 9 -1.18 -10.00 -9.48
CA SER A 9 -1.98 -9.02 -8.75
C SER A 9 -1.34 -8.60 -7.42
N LYS A 10 -0.73 -9.56 -6.68
CA LYS A 10 -0.04 -9.27 -5.42
C LYS A 10 1.25 -8.48 -5.64
N ILE A 11 2.02 -8.84 -6.68
CA ILE A 11 3.24 -8.11 -7.07
C ILE A 11 2.89 -6.67 -7.46
N ALA A 12 1.84 -6.46 -8.28
CA ALA A 12 1.39 -5.13 -8.68
C ALA A 12 1.12 -4.22 -7.48
N GLY A 13 0.37 -4.72 -6.48
CA GLY A 13 0.09 -3.95 -5.26
C GLY A 13 1.33 -3.67 -4.40
N LEU A 14 2.32 -4.57 -4.39
CA LEU A 14 3.57 -4.36 -3.66
C LEU A 14 4.50 -3.36 -4.37
N LEU A 15 4.50 -3.31 -5.70
CA LEU A 15 5.30 -2.34 -6.46
C LEU A 15 4.95 -0.89 -6.13
N GLU A 16 3.69 -0.61 -5.78
CA GLU A 16 3.25 0.73 -5.35
C GLU A 16 3.85 1.18 -4.02
N THR A 17 4.37 0.25 -3.21
CA THR A 17 4.94 0.56 -1.89
C THR A 17 6.43 0.90 -1.94
N GLY A 18 7.10 0.76 -3.09
CA GLY A 18 8.54 0.96 -3.23
C GLY A 18 9.40 -0.12 -2.56
N THR A 19 8.80 -1.21 -2.08
CA THR A 19 9.53 -2.30 -1.43
C THR A 19 10.34 -3.13 -2.45
N ARG A 20 11.45 -3.72 -2.01
CA ARG A 20 12.20 -4.69 -2.83
C ARG A 20 11.46 -6.02 -2.90
N ILE A 21 11.23 -6.50 -4.11
CA ILE A 21 10.44 -7.71 -4.37
C ILE A 21 11.31 -8.78 -5.03
N ARG A 22 11.45 -9.93 -4.39
CA ARG A 22 11.99 -11.16 -4.99
C ARG A 22 10.84 -12.11 -5.33
N VAL A 23 10.84 -12.60 -6.56
CA VAL A 23 9.83 -13.54 -7.06
C VAL A 23 10.49 -14.84 -7.45
N VAL A 24 10.04 -15.96 -6.87
CA VAL A 24 10.48 -17.31 -7.23
C VAL A 24 9.28 -18.12 -7.71
N ALA A 25 9.38 -18.68 -8.91
CA ALA A 25 8.29 -19.43 -9.55
C ALA A 25 8.83 -20.35 -10.65
N LEU A 26 8.10 -21.43 -11.00
CA LEU A 26 8.46 -22.29 -12.14
C LEU A 26 8.14 -21.61 -13.48
N ALA A 27 7.13 -20.75 -13.50
CA ALA A 27 6.72 -19.97 -14.66
C ALA A 27 6.19 -18.61 -14.21
N ALA A 28 6.26 -17.62 -15.08
CA ALA A 28 5.77 -16.27 -14.81
C ALA A 28 4.91 -15.75 -15.95
N SER A 29 3.91 -14.93 -15.60
CA SER A 29 3.09 -14.23 -16.58
C SER A 29 3.92 -13.23 -17.40
N PRO A 30 3.43 -12.75 -18.55
CA PRO A 30 4.12 -11.73 -19.33
C PRO A 30 4.40 -10.46 -18.52
N ALA A 31 3.42 -9.95 -17.76
CA ALA A 31 3.58 -8.75 -16.95
C ALA A 31 4.69 -8.89 -15.90
N VAL A 32 4.76 -10.04 -15.18
CA VAL A 32 5.82 -10.29 -14.19
C VAL A 32 7.21 -10.33 -14.86
N ARG A 33 7.31 -10.90 -16.06
CA ARG A 33 8.57 -10.90 -16.84
C ARG A 33 8.97 -9.49 -17.28
N ASP A 34 7.98 -8.66 -17.65
CA ASP A 34 8.23 -7.27 -18.05
C ASP A 34 8.71 -6.43 -16.87
N TRP A 35 8.12 -6.61 -15.67
CA TRP A 35 8.62 -5.96 -14.46
C TRP A 35 10.05 -6.40 -14.11
N ALA A 36 10.38 -7.65 -14.29
CA ALA A 36 11.75 -8.15 -14.08
C ALA A 36 12.74 -7.54 -15.08
N ARG A 37 12.39 -7.49 -16.40
CA ARG A 37 13.23 -6.83 -17.41
C ARG A 37 13.43 -5.34 -17.13
N ALA A 38 12.41 -4.68 -16.58
CA ALA A 38 12.46 -3.28 -16.18
C ALA A 38 13.20 -3.04 -14.85
N GLY A 39 13.76 -4.08 -14.22
CA GLY A 39 14.47 -3.98 -12.95
C GLY A 39 13.60 -3.65 -11.74
N LYS A 40 12.26 -3.77 -11.88
CA LYS A 40 11.32 -3.47 -10.80
C LYS A 40 11.22 -4.59 -9.76
N ILE A 41 11.57 -5.82 -10.13
CA ILE A 41 11.57 -7.02 -9.29
C ILE A 41 12.76 -7.91 -9.63
N GLU A 42 13.19 -8.74 -8.69
CA GLU A 42 14.10 -9.85 -8.93
C GLU A 42 13.26 -11.10 -9.23
N LEU A 43 13.43 -11.73 -10.40
CA LEU A 43 12.67 -12.92 -10.82
C LEU A 43 13.61 -14.11 -11.02
N GLU A 44 13.34 -15.20 -10.30
CA GLU A 44 14.02 -16.47 -10.44
C GLU A 44 13.04 -17.57 -10.86
N LEU A 45 13.30 -18.16 -12.05
CA LEU A 45 12.46 -19.23 -12.61
C LEU A 45 13.03 -20.59 -12.22
N ARG A 46 12.77 -21.00 -10.97
CA ARG A 46 13.19 -22.27 -10.38
C ARG A 46 12.26 -22.72 -9.27
N PRO A 47 12.42 -23.95 -8.74
CA PRO A 47 11.75 -24.37 -7.52
C PRO A 47 12.15 -23.51 -6.33
N PHE A 48 11.28 -23.49 -5.32
CA PHE A 48 11.53 -22.87 -4.01
C PHE A 48 12.67 -23.54 -3.27
N SER A 49 13.54 -22.74 -2.71
CA SER A 49 14.54 -23.12 -1.69
C SER A 49 14.29 -22.36 -0.39
N ALA A 50 14.68 -22.93 0.74
CA ALA A 50 14.46 -22.29 2.05
C ALA A 50 15.22 -20.96 2.19
N GLU A 51 16.36 -20.84 1.51
CA GLU A 51 17.19 -19.64 1.43
C GLU A 51 16.50 -18.46 0.74
N ASP A 52 15.41 -18.71 -0.01
CA ASP A 52 14.62 -17.65 -0.62
C ASP A 52 13.95 -16.73 0.40
N LEU A 53 13.81 -17.19 1.63
CA LEU A 53 13.28 -16.44 2.76
C LEU A 53 14.34 -15.67 3.54
N ASP A 54 15.63 -15.85 3.22
CA ASP A 54 16.71 -15.15 3.93
C ASP A 54 16.62 -13.63 3.69
N GLY A 55 16.55 -12.88 4.80
CA GLY A 55 16.41 -11.44 4.78
C GLY A 55 15.04 -10.91 4.31
N ALA A 56 14.06 -11.80 4.11
CA ALA A 56 12.70 -11.39 3.82
C ALA A 56 11.99 -10.91 5.11
N PHE A 57 11.24 -9.82 4.99
CA PHE A 57 10.35 -9.33 6.04
C PHE A 57 9.00 -10.06 5.99
N LEU A 58 8.49 -10.27 4.78
CA LEU A 58 7.24 -11.02 4.55
C LEU A 58 7.34 -11.89 3.29
N ALA A 59 6.53 -12.94 3.25
CA ALA A 59 6.36 -13.85 2.13
C ALA A 59 4.89 -13.94 1.71
N VAL A 60 4.65 -13.85 0.40
CA VAL A 60 3.33 -14.09 -0.19
C VAL A 60 3.41 -15.33 -1.05
N VAL A 61 2.52 -16.29 -0.79
CA VAL A 61 2.50 -17.60 -1.44
C VAL A 61 1.22 -17.73 -2.26
N ALA A 62 1.37 -17.73 -3.58
CA ALA A 62 0.29 -17.79 -4.56
C ALA A 62 0.53 -18.96 -5.53
N THR A 63 0.65 -20.18 -5.01
CA THR A 63 0.85 -21.39 -5.81
C THR A 63 -0.33 -22.34 -5.68
N ASN A 64 -0.51 -23.22 -6.67
CA ASN A 64 -1.56 -24.26 -6.66
C ASN A 64 -1.14 -25.53 -5.92
N SER A 65 0.08 -25.59 -5.38
CA SER A 65 0.59 -26.78 -4.68
C SER A 65 0.43 -26.63 -3.18
N ARG A 66 -0.54 -27.33 -2.61
CA ARG A 66 -0.78 -27.32 -1.15
C ARG A 66 0.47 -27.70 -0.35
N GLY A 67 1.16 -28.77 -0.75
CA GLY A 67 2.36 -29.21 -0.05
C GLY A 67 3.51 -28.18 -0.10
N LEU A 68 3.65 -27.45 -1.22
CA LEU A 68 4.60 -26.35 -1.31
C LEU A 68 4.18 -25.19 -0.41
N ASN A 69 2.89 -24.81 -0.43
CA ASN A 69 2.35 -23.74 0.40
C ASN A 69 2.61 -23.99 1.89
N GLU A 70 2.31 -25.20 2.38
CA GLU A 70 2.57 -25.63 3.75
C GLU A 70 4.07 -25.65 4.10
N ARG A 71 4.92 -26.06 3.15
CA ARG A 71 6.38 -26.05 3.31
C ARG A 71 6.92 -24.63 3.44
N VAL A 72 6.49 -23.73 2.55
CA VAL A 72 6.93 -22.32 2.60
C VAL A 72 6.47 -21.67 3.89
N TYR A 73 5.22 -21.87 4.31
CA TYR A 73 4.69 -21.35 5.57
C TYR A 73 5.52 -21.82 6.77
N ARG A 74 5.73 -23.13 6.91
CA ARG A 74 6.55 -23.70 8.02
C ARG A 74 7.97 -23.13 8.05
N GLU A 75 8.57 -22.94 6.89
CA GLU A 75 9.92 -22.38 6.79
C GLU A 75 9.94 -20.88 7.13
N ALA A 76 8.90 -20.13 6.72
CA ALA A 76 8.71 -18.73 7.10
C ALA A 76 8.58 -18.58 8.62
N GLN A 77 7.76 -19.43 9.28
CA GLN A 77 7.61 -19.43 10.74
C GLN A 77 8.95 -19.67 11.46
N ARG A 78 9.78 -20.62 10.98
CA ARG A 78 11.09 -20.90 11.57
C ARG A 78 12.05 -19.72 11.51
N ARG A 79 11.89 -18.85 10.51
CA ARG A 79 12.75 -17.68 10.23
C ARG A 79 12.17 -16.37 10.77
N GLY A 80 10.98 -16.40 11.38
CA GLY A 80 10.28 -15.19 11.83
C GLY A 80 9.81 -14.29 10.67
N VAL A 81 9.59 -14.86 9.48
CA VAL A 81 9.09 -14.17 8.29
C VAL A 81 7.56 -14.22 8.29
N LEU A 82 6.89 -13.08 8.24
CA LEU A 82 5.43 -13.03 8.11
C LEU A 82 4.99 -13.67 6.80
N CYS A 83 4.02 -14.56 6.85
CA CYS A 83 3.57 -15.31 5.68
C CYS A 83 2.08 -15.12 5.40
N ASN A 84 1.73 -14.97 4.13
CA ASN A 84 0.35 -15.03 3.65
C ASN A 84 0.28 -16.07 2.53
N VAL A 85 -0.45 -17.15 2.77
CA VAL A 85 -0.78 -18.15 1.74
C VAL A 85 -2.16 -17.81 1.21
N VAL A 86 -2.21 -17.45 -0.06
CA VAL A 86 -3.46 -17.00 -0.71
C VAL A 86 -4.51 -18.11 -0.65
N ASP A 87 -5.72 -17.74 -0.26
CA ASP A 87 -6.90 -18.61 -0.10
C ASP A 87 -6.76 -19.72 0.97
N VAL A 88 -5.76 -19.62 1.87
CA VAL A 88 -5.57 -20.56 2.99
C VAL A 88 -5.43 -19.79 4.31
N PRO A 89 -6.55 -19.39 4.96
CA PRO A 89 -6.51 -18.55 6.17
C PRO A 89 -5.64 -19.09 7.30
N ASP A 90 -5.63 -20.41 7.52
CA ASP A 90 -4.83 -21.07 8.58
C ASP A 90 -3.30 -20.96 8.36
N LEU A 91 -2.88 -20.56 7.16
CA LEU A 91 -1.48 -20.34 6.80
C LEU A 91 -1.20 -18.85 6.53
N CYS A 92 -1.88 -17.96 7.26
CA CYS A 92 -1.75 -16.51 7.11
C CYS A 92 -1.48 -15.84 8.45
N ASP A 93 -0.33 -15.17 8.57
CA ASP A 93 -0.02 -14.30 9.71
C ASP A 93 -0.65 -12.91 9.55
N PHE A 94 -1.03 -12.55 8.33
CA PHE A 94 -1.68 -11.29 7.99
C PHE A 94 -2.62 -11.44 6.81
N PHE A 95 -3.58 -10.53 6.68
CA PHE A 95 -4.52 -10.50 5.57
C PHE A 95 -4.39 -9.21 4.77
N TYR A 96 -4.60 -9.30 3.46
CA TYR A 96 -4.71 -8.13 2.60
C TYR A 96 -6.10 -7.52 2.74
N PRO A 97 -6.23 -6.28 3.21
CA PRO A 97 -7.52 -5.59 3.19
C PRO A 97 -7.94 -5.24 1.76
N ALA A 98 -9.22 -4.96 1.58
CA ALA A 98 -9.71 -4.28 0.40
C ALA A 98 -9.40 -2.78 0.55
N VAL A 99 -8.71 -2.15 -0.41
CA VAL A 99 -8.19 -0.79 -0.27
C VAL A 99 -8.75 0.13 -1.35
N VAL A 100 -9.22 1.31 -0.93
CA VAL A 100 -9.42 2.49 -1.81
C VAL A 100 -8.14 3.32 -1.75
N ARG A 101 -7.59 3.68 -2.91
CA ARG A 101 -6.43 4.57 -3.03
C ARG A 101 -6.77 5.81 -3.84
N ARG A 102 -6.38 6.98 -3.32
CA ARG A 102 -6.48 8.27 -4.00
C ARG A 102 -5.21 9.08 -3.67
N GLY A 103 -4.15 8.87 -4.45
CA GLY A 103 -2.82 9.37 -4.06
C GLY A 103 -2.42 8.80 -2.70
N ASP A 104 -2.08 9.68 -1.77
CA ASP A 104 -1.67 9.32 -0.39
C ASP A 104 -2.85 8.93 0.52
N LEU A 105 -4.10 9.23 0.13
CA LEU A 105 -5.26 8.74 0.86
C LEU A 105 -5.43 7.24 0.65
N GLN A 106 -5.45 6.49 1.75
CA GLN A 106 -5.73 5.06 1.76
C GLN A 106 -6.83 4.74 2.77
N ILE A 107 -7.88 4.03 2.31
CA ILE A 107 -8.95 3.53 3.17
C ILE A 107 -8.95 2.01 3.06
N ALA A 108 -8.59 1.34 4.16
CA ALA A 108 -8.52 -0.12 4.21
C ALA A 108 -9.75 -0.71 4.89
N VAL A 109 -10.38 -1.69 4.24
CA VAL A 109 -11.54 -2.42 4.74
C VAL A 109 -11.14 -3.86 4.98
N SER A 110 -11.22 -4.31 6.22
CA SER A 110 -10.94 -5.69 6.61
C SER A 110 -12.10 -6.29 7.37
N THR A 111 -12.35 -7.56 7.14
CA THR A 111 -13.28 -8.39 7.93
C THR A 111 -12.53 -9.53 8.64
N ALA A 112 -11.22 -9.37 8.84
CA ALA A 112 -10.32 -10.39 9.41
C ALA A 112 -10.49 -11.77 8.72
N GLY A 113 -10.69 -11.77 7.40
CA GLY A 113 -10.90 -12.99 6.62
C GLY A 113 -12.32 -13.57 6.68
N GLN A 114 -13.24 -13.03 7.51
CA GLN A 114 -14.58 -13.58 7.66
C GLN A 114 -15.47 -13.41 6.42
N SER A 115 -15.33 -12.29 5.72
CA SER A 115 -16.13 -12.03 4.51
C SER A 115 -15.40 -11.16 3.51
N PRO A 116 -14.58 -11.74 2.62
CA PRO A 116 -13.89 -10.99 1.57
C PRO A 116 -14.86 -10.24 0.63
N SER A 117 -16.04 -10.82 0.36
CA SER A 117 -17.08 -10.22 -0.48
C SER A 117 -17.67 -8.96 0.17
N LEU A 118 -17.93 -8.97 1.49
CA LEU A 118 -18.41 -7.79 2.22
C LEU A 118 -17.35 -6.68 2.19
N ALA A 119 -16.08 -7.01 2.44
CA ALA A 119 -14.98 -6.06 2.38
C ALA A 119 -14.89 -5.40 0.99
N GLN A 120 -15.04 -6.18 -0.09
CA GLN A 120 -15.07 -5.65 -1.46
C GLN A 120 -16.29 -4.75 -1.74
N THR A 121 -17.48 -5.14 -1.25
CA THR A 121 -18.70 -4.33 -1.41
C THR A 121 -18.55 -2.98 -0.72
N ILE A 122 -18.07 -2.96 0.53
CA ILE A 122 -17.82 -1.71 1.27
C ILE A 122 -16.76 -0.87 0.55
N ARG A 123 -15.66 -1.47 0.10
CA ARG A 123 -14.64 -0.76 -0.68
C ARG A 123 -15.24 -0.07 -1.92
N GLN A 124 -16.10 -0.76 -2.68
CA GLN A 124 -16.76 -0.18 -3.86
C GLN A 124 -17.71 0.97 -3.51
N GLN A 125 -18.37 0.93 -2.36
CA GLN A 125 -19.19 2.05 -1.86
C GLN A 125 -18.30 3.25 -1.51
N LEU A 126 -17.20 3.01 -0.79
CA LEU A 126 -16.23 4.04 -0.43
C LEU A 126 -15.54 4.65 -1.66
N GLU A 127 -15.27 3.88 -2.71
CA GLU A 127 -14.72 4.41 -3.96
C GLU A 127 -15.63 5.43 -4.65
N LYS A 128 -16.95 5.28 -4.51
CA LYS A 128 -17.92 6.26 -5.02
C LYS A 128 -17.97 7.52 -4.16
N GLN A 129 -17.82 7.36 -2.85
CA GLN A 129 -17.82 8.47 -1.90
C GLN A 129 -16.51 9.27 -1.97
N PHE A 130 -15.38 8.58 -2.06
CA PHE A 130 -14.04 9.16 -2.14
C PHE A 130 -13.53 9.12 -3.59
N GLY A 131 -13.96 10.08 -4.39
CA GLY A 131 -13.63 10.16 -5.83
C GLY A 131 -12.17 10.54 -6.10
N PRO A 132 -11.75 10.56 -7.38
CA PRO A 132 -10.35 10.85 -7.78
C PRO A 132 -9.81 12.19 -7.27
N GLY A 133 -10.68 13.21 -7.07
CA GLY A 133 -10.28 14.53 -6.58
C GLY A 133 -9.64 14.54 -5.19
N TYR A 134 -9.81 13.46 -4.40
CA TYR A 134 -9.16 13.34 -3.10
C TYR A 134 -7.62 13.21 -3.18
N ALA A 135 -7.07 12.77 -4.32
CA ALA A 135 -5.62 12.70 -4.50
C ALA A 135 -5.00 14.11 -4.40
N GLY A 136 -5.46 15.06 -5.21
CA GLY A 136 -4.99 16.44 -5.18
C GLY A 136 -5.31 17.14 -3.86
N TRP A 137 -6.50 16.87 -3.29
CA TRP A 137 -6.88 17.44 -1.99
C TRP A 137 -5.88 17.04 -0.88
N VAL A 138 -5.50 15.77 -0.77
CA VAL A 138 -4.56 15.31 0.28
C VAL A 138 -3.17 15.87 0.06
N GLU A 139 -2.75 16.04 -1.19
CA GLU A 139 -1.50 16.72 -1.55
C GLU A 139 -1.50 18.19 -1.10
N GLU A 140 -2.57 18.94 -1.40
CA GLU A 140 -2.80 20.33 -0.96
C GLU A 140 -2.76 20.45 0.58
N LEU A 141 -3.44 19.54 1.29
CA LEU A 141 -3.40 19.47 2.76
C LEU A 141 -1.97 19.23 3.28
N GLY A 142 -1.23 18.35 2.63
CA GLY A 142 0.16 18.07 2.96
C GLY A 142 1.08 19.29 2.79
N GLU A 143 0.88 20.05 1.73
CA GLU A 143 1.59 21.30 1.48
C GLU A 143 1.25 22.35 2.53
N THR A 144 -0.03 22.63 2.75
CA THR A 144 -0.51 23.57 3.76
C THR A 144 0.03 23.22 5.14
N ARG A 145 0.01 21.94 5.51
CA ARG A 145 0.61 21.45 6.76
C ARG A 145 2.10 21.81 6.87
N ARG A 146 2.89 21.58 5.82
CA ARG A 146 4.34 21.90 5.82
C ARG A 146 4.58 23.38 6.05
N LEU A 147 3.77 24.21 5.45
CA LEU A 147 3.87 25.66 5.51
C LEU A 147 3.50 26.20 6.90
N ILE A 148 2.42 25.71 7.51
CA ILE A 148 2.06 26.05 8.90
C ILE A 148 3.21 25.68 9.86
N LEU A 149 3.79 24.50 9.68
CA LEU A 149 4.90 24.05 10.54
C LEU A 149 6.17 24.92 10.39
N ALA A 150 6.44 25.43 9.19
CA ALA A 150 7.59 26.28 8.89
C ALA A 150 7.36 27.76 9.27
N SER A 151 6.14 28.21 9.50
CA SER A 151 5.80 29.60 9.83
C SER A 151 6.35 30.03 11.22
N ASP A 152 6.37 31.33 11.49
CA ASP A 152 6.79 31.91 12.80
C ASP A 152 5.65 31.94 13.85
N LEU A 153 4.49 31.32 13.56
CA LEU A 153 3.38 31.24 14.51
C LEU A 153 3.79 30.47 15.79
N ASP A 154 3.21 30.83 16.92
CA ASP A 154 3.40 30.10 18.16
C ASP A 154 2.84 28.66 18.07
N LYS A 155 3.24 27.81 19.01
CA LYS A 155 2.92 26.39 19.00
C LYS A 155 1.42 26.13 19.12
N GLU A 156 0.71 26.90 19.92
CA GLU A 156 -0.72 26.75 20.17
C GLU A 156 -1.50 27.05 18.90
N ARG A 157 -1.17 28.17 18.24
CA ARG A 157 -1.81 28.57 16.99
C ARG A 157 -1.53 27.58 15.85
N LYS A 158 -0.29 27.06 15.74
CA LYS A 158 0.03 25.99 14.78
C LYS A 158 -0.85 24.75 14.98
N LEU A 159 -1.05 24.34 16.23
CA LEU A 159 -1.88 23.17 16.54
C LEU A 159 -3.34 23.40 16.17
N ASP A 160 -3.89 24.57 16.48
CA ASP A 160 -5.28 24.92 16.13
C ASP A 160 -5.50 24.88 14.62
N LEU A 161 -4.61 25.50 13.86
CA LEU A 161 -4.66 25.48 12.39
C LEU A 161 -4.56 24.05 11.84
N LEU A 162 -3.62 23.24 12.33
CA LEU A 162 -3.46 21.86 11.88
C LEU A 162 -4.67 20.98 12.20
N HIS A 163 -5.36 21.22 13.32
CA HIS A 163 -6.58 20.51 13.66
C HIS A 163 -7.78 20.93 12.79
N SER A 164 -7.79 22.17 12.31
CA SER A 164 -8.85 22.69 11.45
C SER A 164 -8.77 22.23 9.99
N LEU A 165 -7.62 21.74 9.51
CA LEU A 165 -7.37 21.38 8.11
C LEU A 165 -8.20 20.20 7.56
N ALA A 166 -9.42 19.98 8.07
CA ALA A 166 -10.30 18.91 7.59
C ALA A 166 -11.31 19.36 6.52
N SER A 167 -11.41 20.65 6.22
CA SER A 167 -12.29 21.21 5.20
C SER A 167 -11.57 22.19 4.27
N ARG A 168 -12.13 22.45 3.09
CA ARG A 168 -11.55 23.41 2.14
C ARG A 168 -11.57 24.83 2.68
N GLU A 169 -12.66 25.22 3.33
CA GLU A 169 -12.82 26.53 3.95
C GLU A 169 -11.74 26.76 5.04
N ALA A 170 -11.41 25.71 5.79
CA ALA A 170 -10.36 25.79 6.82
C ALA A 170 -8.96 25.90 6.20
N VAL A 171 -8.69 25.26 5.07
CA VAL A 171 -7.43 25.40 4.33
C VAL A 171 -7.26 26.84 3.83
N GLU A 172 -8.28 27.41 3.20
CA GLU A 172 -8.27 28.80 2.71
C GLU A 172 -8.04 29.79 3.87
N ALA A 173 -8.70 29.57 5.02
CA ALA A 173 -8.51 30.39 6.21
C ALA A 173 -7.08 30.29 6.77
N ALA A 174 -6.52 29.07 6.84
CA ALA A 174 -5.15 28.84 7.31
C ALA A 174 -4.09 29.49 6.38
N LEU A 175 -4.31 29.41 5.08
CA LEU A 175 -3.43 30.06 4.09
C LEU A 175 -3.45 31.60 4.21
N ALA A 176 -4.59 32.18 4.54
CA ALA A 176 -4.70 33.64 4.74
C ALA A 176 -3.95 34.16 5.98
N GLU A 177 -3.74 33.32 7.00
CA GLU A 177 -2.99 33.66 8.21
C GLU A 177 -1.47 33.53 8.06
N VAL A 178 -1.00 32.91 7.00
CA VAL A 178 0.42 32.70 6.73
C VAL A 178 0.80 33.42 5.42
N PRO A 179 1.10 34.73 5.45
CA PRO A 179 1.27 35.58 4.26
C PRO A 179 2.32 35.11 3.25
N GLU A 180 3.33 34.39 3.70
CA GLU A 180 4.39 33.82 2.83
C GLU A 180 3.85 32.78 1.83
N LEU A 181 2.58 32.39 1.95
CA LEU A 181 1.91 31.37 1.16
C LEU A 181 1.08 31.91 0.01
N ALA A 182 0.55 33.12 0.13
CA ALA A 182 -0.23 33.77 -0.93
C ALA A 182 0.63 34.07 -2.17
N ALA A 183 1.94 34.22 -2.00
CA ALA A 183 2.86 34.61 -3.09
C ALA A 183 3.24 33.45 -4.04
N LYS A 184 3.02 32.18 -3.68
CA LYS A 184 3.37 31.03 -4.53
C LYS A 184 2.23 30.47 -5.37
N GLY A 185 0.98 30.88 -5.09
CA GLY A 185 -0.23 30.44 -5.84
C GLY A 185 -0.48 31.21 -7.14
N GLU A 186 0.22 32.33 -7.39
CA GLU A 186 0.03 33.15 -8.59
C GLU A 186 1.05 32.89 -9.72
N GLU A 187 2.03 31.99 -9.53
CA GLU A 187 3.06 31.65 -10.55
C GLU A 187 2.88 30.24 -11.17
N GLY A 188 1.69 29.62 -11.14
CA GLY A 188 1.42 28.29 -11.71
C GLY A 188 0.42 28.29 -12.86
#